data_fb3ecf2e20d463c04294a21bf684ff6c
#
_entry.id   fb3ecf2e20d463c04294a21bf684ff6c
#
_cell.length_a   1.000
_cell.length_b   1.000
_cell.length_c   1.000
_cell.angle_alpha   90.00
_cell.angle_beta   90.00
_cell.angle_gamma   90.00
#
_symmetry.space_group_name_H-M   'P 1'
#
loop_
_entity.id
_entity.type
_entity.pdbx_description
1 polymer ?
#
loop_
_entity_poly.entity_id
_entity_poly.type
_entity_poly.pdbx_seq_one_letter_code
_entity_poly.pdbx_strand_id
1 'polypeptide(L)'
;ETALLSGKKVLLISDMYLDEDTVKEILKRNGYTHYHRLFLSSKLRLSKYTGNLFSYVAKKQKLAAGSTCHIGDTWQSDVINAKKHGFVPLFLPKAIEAFENIIQGVQTNGCAFLAEAAAGFSNMEEIKQSVGFGCMLALVANKYFDNPFQSFHKESDLNIDPFFTGYYPLGMHLLGIVRWVLAQSVQKGTKDIYFLAR
;
A
#
# COMPACT_ATOMS: atom_id res chain seq x y z
N GLU A 1 12.70 -14.73 0.40
CA GLU A 1 13.61 -15.85 0.01
C GLU A 1 15.09 -15.44 0.15
N THR A 2 15.54 -14.31 -0.40
CA THR A 2 16.95 -13.87 -0.37
C THR A 2 17.57 -13.88 1.04
N ALA A 3 16.84 -13.38 2.06
CA ALA A 3 17.31 -13.37 3.44
C ALA A 3 17.54 -14.80 3.98
N LEU A 4 16.65 -15.73 3.67
CA LEU A 4 16.76 -17.13 4.07
C LEU A 4 17.90 -17.83 3.36
N LEU A 5 18.06 -17.59 2.05
CA LEU A 5 19.20 -18.11 1.27
C LEU A 5 20.54 -17.59 1.80
N SER A 6 20.54 -16.38 2.37
CA SER A 6 21.71 -15.82 3.05
C SER A 6 21.88 -16.29 4.51
N GLY A 7 21.18 -17.34 4.92
CA GLY A 7 21.26 -17.90 6.27
C GLY A 7 20.65 -17.03 7.38
N LYS A 8 19.87 -16.03 7.03
CA LYS A 8 19.20 -15.14 8.02
C LYS A 8 17.95 -15.77 8.57
N LYS A 9 17.66 -15.52 9.84
CA LYS A 9 16.37 -15.89 10.44
C LYS A 9 15.31 -14.86 10.07
N VAL A 10 14.17 -15.33 9.59
CA VAL A 10 13.01 -14.48 9.28
C VAL A 10 11.93 -14.71 10.33
N LEU A 11 11.56 -13.65 11.03
CA LEU A 11 10.49 -13.66 12.04
C LEU A 11 9.37 -12.72 11.56
N LEU A 12 8.13 -13.17 11.67
CA LEU A 12 6.96 -12.35 11.39
C LEU A 12 6.38 -11.86 12.72
N ILE A 13 6.21 -10.55 12.84
CA ILE A 13 5.66 -9.89 14.03
C ILE A 13 4.51 -9.00 13.58
N SER A 14 3.29 -9.27 14.05
CA SER A 14 2.12 -8.53 13.59
C SER A 14 1.16 -8.19 14.73
N ASP A 15 0.69 -6.94 14.74
CA ASP A 15 -0.48 -6.53 15.51
C ASP A 15 -1.71 -6.86 14.65
N MET A 16 -2.35 -8.00 14.95
CA MET A 16 -3.47 -8.53 14.19
C MET A 16 -4.50 -9.12 15.16
N TYR A 17 -5.77 -8.91 14.88
CA TYR A 17 -6.89 -9.42 15.69
C TYR A 17 -7.33 -10.84 15.29
N LEU A 18 -6.91 -11.32 14.10
CA LEU A 18 -7.22 -12.67 13.63
C LEU A 18 -6.44 -13.72 14.45
N ASP A 19 -6.96 -14.93 14.49
CA ASP A 19 -6.27 -16.07 15.07
C ASP A 19 -5.07 -16.52 14.23
N GLU A 20 -4.20 -17.32 14.85
CA GLU A 20 -2.93 -17.72 14.22
C GLU A 20 -3.14 -18.59 12.98
N ASP A 21 -4.14 -19.45 12.98
CA ASP A 21 -4.36 -20.41 11.89
C ASP A 21 -4.91 -19.68 10.66
N THR A 22 -5.81 -18.74 10.86
CA THR A 22 -6.28 -17.84 9.81
C THR A 22 -5.13 -17.02 9.19
N VAL A 23 -4.25 -16.45 10.02
CA VAL A 23 -3.09 -15.68 9.51
C VAL A 23 -2.12 -16.58 8.75
N LYS A 24 -1.85 -17.78 9.23
CA LYS A 24 -1.01 -18.76 8.50
C LYS A 24 -1.58 -19.13 7.15
N GLU A 25 -2.89 -19.33 7.08
CA GLU A 25 -3.56 -19.64 5.81
C GLU A 25 -3.46 -18.47 4.81
N ILE A 26 -3.65 -17.23 5.29
CA ILE A 26 -3.45 -16.02 4.48
C ILE A 26 -2.01 -15.95 3.96
N LEU A 27 -1.02 -16.17 4.82
CA LEU A 27 0.39 -16.16 4.44
C LEU A 27 0.68 -17.23 3.38
N LYS A 28 0.22 -18.45 3.60
CA LYS A 28 0.40 -19.58 2.68
C LYS A 28 -0.25 -19.29 1.32
N ARG A 29 -1.47 -18.78 1.30
CA ARG A 29 -2.20 -18.43 0.08
C ARG A 29 -1.48 -17.37 -0.75
N ASN A 30 -0.75 -16.46 -0.09
CA ASN A 30 0.04 -15.42 -0.74
C ASN A 30 1.51 -15.81 -0.97
N GLY A 31 1.89 -17.08 -0.81
CA GLY A 31 3.24 -17.57 -1.09
C GLY A 31 4.27 -17.36 0.01
N TYR A 32 3.88 -16.82 1.17
CA TYR A 32 4.78 -16.61 2.32
C TYR A 32 4.86 -17.86 3.19
N THR A 33 5.51 -18.89 2.70
CA THR A 33 5.63 -20.18 3.37
C THR A 33 6.92 -20.38 4.16
N HIS A 34 7.95 -19.56 3.87
CA HIS A 34 9.28 -19.72 4.42
C HIS A 34 9.58 -18.62 5.45
N TYR A 35 9.30 -18.90 6.71
CA TYR A 35 9.68 -18.09 7.86
C TYR A 35 9.92 -18.98 9.08
N HIS A 36 10.72 -18.51 10.04
CA HIS A 36 11.08 -19.34 11.20
C HIS A 36 10.00 -19.32 12.28
N ARG A 37 9.35 -18.18 12.49
CA ARG A 37 8.32 -18.03 13.52
C ARG A 37 7.41 -16.84 13.26
N LEU A 38 6.15 -17.00 13.66
CA LEU A 38 5.11 -15.97 13.65
C LEU A 38 4.77 -15.57 15.09
N PHE A 39 4.73 -14.28 15.37
CA PHE A 39 4.33 -13.68 16.62
C PHE A 39 3.14 -12.74 16.39
N LEU A 40 2.00 -13.06 16.99
CA LEU A 40 0.75 -12.32 16.82
C LEU A 40 0.29 -11.69 18.12
N SER A 41 -0.14 -10.44 18.05
CA SER A 41 -0.70 -9.71 19.17
C SER A 41 -1.95 -10.39 19.74
N SER A 42 -2.83 -10.91 18.87
CA SER A 42 -4.05 -11.64 19.24
C SER A 42 -3.78 -12.85 20.14
N LYS A 43 -2.76 -13.63 19.81
CA LYS A 43 -2.37 -14.83 20.56
C LYS A 43 -1.64 -14.52 21.86
N LEU A 44 -0.72 -13.55 21.81
CA LEU A 44 0.18 -13.23 22.92
C LEU A 44 -0.40 -12.19 23.86
N ARG A 45 -1.45 -11.48 23.45
CA ARG A 45 -2.01 -10.31 24.16
C ARG A 45 -0.96 -9.22 24.46
N LEU A 46 -0.01 -9.10 23.53
CA LEU A 46 1.06 -8.10 23.50
C LEU A 46 1.01 -7.36 22.18
N SER A 47 1.44 -6.10 22.13
CA SER A 47 1.32 -5.26 20.94
C SER A 47 2.65 -4.61 20.60
N LYS A 48 2.91 -4.39 19.31
CA LYS A 48 4.00 -3.55 18.82
C LYS A 48 3.79 -2.09 19.22
N TYR A 49 2.53 -1.66 19.27
CA TYR A 49 2.16 -0.29 19.63
C TYR A 49 2.63 0.07 21.03
N THR A 50 2.52 -0.83 22.00
CA THR A 50 3.06 -0.64 23.36
C THR A 50 4.53 -1.01 23.49
N GLY A 51 5.12 -1.67 22.49
CA GLY A 51 6.49 -2.18 22.51
C GLY A 51 6.66 -3.53 23.22
N ASN A 52 5.67 -3.98 23.99
CA ASN A 52 5.76 -5.21 24.78
C ASN A 52 5.99 -6.46 23.92
N LEU A 53 5.44 -6.47 22.69
CA LEU A 53 5.64 -7.57 21.76
C LEU A 53 7.09 -7.66 21.30
N PHE A 54 7.77 -6.54 21.06
CA PHE A 54 9.19 -6.50 20.74
C PHE A 54 10.06 -7.04 21.88
N SER A 55 9.79 -6.58 23.11
CA SER A 55 10.48 -7.10 24.31
C SER A 55 10.33 -8.62 24.44
N TYR A 56 9.12 -9.12 24.24
CA TYR A 56 8.85 -10.56 24.29
C TYR A 56 9.62 -11.33 23.22
N VAL A 57 9.58 -10.85 21.97
CA VAL A 57 10.30 -11.48 20.84
C VAL A 57 11.80 -11.48 21.08
N ALA A 58 12.38 -10.34 21.48
CA ALA A 58 13.81 -10.24 21.76
C ALA A 58 14.24 -11.23 22.83
N LYS A 59 13.51 -11.33 23.95
CA LYS A 59 13.77 -12.28 25.02
C LYS A 59 13.59 -13.73 24.56
N LYS A 60 12.49 -14.05 23.88
CA LYS A 60 12.15 -15.41 23.44
C LYS A 60 13.13 -15.95 22.41
N GLN A 61 13.64 -15.10 21.54
CA GLN A 61 14.58 -15.46 20.49
C GLN A 61 16.05 -15.23 20.88
N LYS A 62 16.29 -14.73 22.10
CA LYS A 62 17.63 -14.38 22.60
C LYS A 62 18.39 -13.43 21.66
N LEU A 63 17.69 -12.40 21.17
CA LEU A 63 18.26 -11.43 20.24
C LEU A 63 19.14 -10.44 20.99
N ALA A 64 20.35 -10.22 20.47
CA ALA A 64 21.19 -9.12 20.95
C ALA A 64 20.69 -7.78 20.36
N ALA A 65 20.81 -6.71 21.14
CA ALA A 65 20.47 -5.38 20.66
C ALA A 65 21.27 -5.03 19.39
N GLY A 66 20.60 -4.45 18.39
CA GLY A 66 21.23 -4.09 17.11
C GLY A 66 21.50 -5.25 16.15
N SER A 67 21.22 -6.50 16.54
CA SER A 67 21.47 -7.67 15.67
C SER A 67 20.33 -8.01 14.73
N THR A 68 19.16 -7.39 14.89
CA THR A 68 17.94 -7.72 14.17
C THR A 68 17.35 -6.49 13.51
N CYS A 69 17.17 -6.54 12.21
CA CYS A 69 16.41 -5.53 11.45
C CYS A 69 14.93 -5.80 11.59
N HIS A 70 14.13 -4.75 11.86
CA HIS A 70 12.68 -4.78 11.82
C HIS A 70 12.18 -3.89 10.69
N ILE A 71 11.41 -4.47 9.76
CA ILE A 71 10.82 -3.78 8.61
C ILE A 71 9.33 -3.63 8.87
N GLY A 72 8.81 -2.43 8.74
CA GLY A 72 7.38 -2.17 8.90
C GLY A 72 6.96 -0.79 8.43
N ASP A 73 5.66 -0.59 8.35
CA ASP A 73 5.01 0.55 7.71
C ASP A 73 4.43 1.58 8.70
N THR A 74 4.40 1.26 9.97
CA THR A 74 3.82 2.14 10.99
C THR A 74 4.90 2.84 11.80
N TRP A 75 5.08 4.14 11.59
CA TRP A 75 6.17 4.92 12.19
C TRP A 75 6.29 4.74 13.71
N GLN A 76 5.17 4.87 14.45
CA GLN A 76 5.20 4.78 15.90
C GLN A 76 5.59 3.38 16.41
N SER A 77 4.99 2.33 15.85
CA SER A 77 5.24 0.96 16.31
C SER A 77 6.49 0.36 15.66
N ASP A 78 6.65 0.48 14.35
CA ASP A 78 7.69 -0.26 13.63
C ASP A 78 9.04 0.46 13.59
N VAL A 79 9.06 1.79 13.82
CA VAL A 79 10.30 2.56 13.91
C VAL A 79 10.62 2.92 15.34
N ILE A 80 9.76 3.72 15.98
CA ILE A 80 10.05 4.28 17.32
C ILE A 80 10.13 3.15 18.36
N ASN A 81 9.09 2.32 18.45
CA ASN A 81 9.04 1.27 19.47
C ASN A 81 10.01 0.13 19.17
N ALA A 82 10.19 -0.27 17.92
CA ALA A 82 11.19 -1.26 17.55
C ALA A 82 12.61 -0.82 17.99
N LYS A 83 12.98 0.44 17.68
CA LYS A 83 14.28 1.02 18.08
C LYS A 83 14.46 1.03 19.61
N LYS A 84 13.44 1.44 20.38
CA LYS A 84 13.47 1.45 21.85
C LYS A 84 13.74 0.06 22.44
N HIS A 85 13.37 -1.01 21.73
CA HIS A 85 13.52 -2.39 22.20
C HIS A 85 14.68 -3.13 21.52
N GLY A 86 15.65 -2.38 20.99
CA GLY A 86 16.93 -2.91 20.48
C GLY A 86 16.90 -3.47 19.06
N PHE A 87 15.85 -3.23 18.29
CA PHE A 87 15.81 -3.55 16.87
C PHE A 87 16.40 -2.41 16.03
N VAL A 88 16.94 -2.73 14.87
CA VAL A 88 17.32 -1.76 13.84
C VAL A 88 16.11 -1.55 12.94
N PRO A 89 15.40 -0.44 13.04
CA PRO A 89 14.19 -0.24 12.25
C PRO A 89 14.52 0.14 10.82
N LEU A 90 13.74 -0.39 9.88
CA LEU A 90 13.70 0.03 8.49
C LEU A 90 12.25 0.37 8.15
N PHE A 91 11.99 1.65 7.93
CA PHE A 91 10.67 2.11 7.53
C PHE A 91 10.39 1.79 6.07
N LEU A 92 9.29 1.10 5.83
CA LEU A 92 8.78 0.80 4.49
C LEU A 92 7.37 1.35 4.39
N PRO A 93 7.18 2.55 3.81
CA PRO A 93 5.86 3.16 3.69
C PRO A 93 4.95 2.30 2.80
N LYS A 94 3.64 2.35 3.05
CA LYS A 94 2.67 1.72 2.16
C LYS A 94 2.72 2.36 0.78
N ALA A 95 2.57 1.56 -0.25
CA ALA A 95 2.56 2.03 -1.63
C ALA A 95 1.52 3.16 -1.86
N ILE A 96 0.35 3.06 -1.23
CA ILE A 96 -0.69 4.10 -1.31
C ILE A 96 -0.27 5.41 -0.64
N GLU A 97 0.41 5.35 0.52
CA GLU A 97 0.91 6.53 1.21
C GLU A 97 2.04 7.21 0.41
N ALA A 98 2.93 6.40 -0.20
CA ALA A 98 3.96 6.90 -1.09
C ALA A 98 3.36 7.61 -2.31
N PHE A 99 2.32 7.04 -2.90
CA PHE A 99 1.57 7.63 -4.00
C PHE A 99 0.91 8.95 -3.61
N GLU A 100 0.18 8.98 -2.48
CA GLU A 100 -0.49 10.20 -1.98
C GLU A 100 0.51 11.32 -1.67
N ASN A 101 1.65 10.99 -1.06
CA ASN A 101 2.69 11.96 -0.76
C ASN A 101 3.30 12.59 -2.04
N ILE A 102 3.48 11.81 -3.10
CA ILE A 102 3.99 12.32 -4.37
C ILE A 102 2.95 13.23 -5.03
N ILE A 103 1.68 12.86 -5.05
CA ILE A 103 0.60 13.70 -5.59
C ILE A 103 0.49 15.02 -4.81
N GLN A 104 0.54 14.98 -3.48
CA GLN A 104 0.55 16.19 -2.65
C GLN A 104 1.80 17.05 -2.89
N GLY A 105 2.97 16.43 -3.06
CA GLY A 105 4.21 17.12 -3.38
C GLY A 105 4.20 17.80 -4.75
N VAL A 106 3.51 17.22 -5.72
CA VAL A 106 3.30 17.79 -7.06
C VAL A 106 2.46 19.07 -7.00
N GLN A 107 1.46 19.15 -6.10
CA GLN A 107 0.68 20.38 -5.89
C GLN A 107 1.55 21.57 -5.49
N THR A 108 2.65 21.33 -4.78
CA THR A 108 3.57 22.39 -4.31
C THR A 108 4.62 22.80 -5.34
N ASN A 109 4.84 22.01 -6.40
CA ASN A 109 5.92 22.19 -7.38
C ASN A 109 5.47 22.66 -8.77
N GLY A 110 4.24 23.14 -8.93
CA GLY A 110 3.79 23.83 -10.14
C GLY A 110 3.28 22.95 -11.29
N CYS A 111 3.09 21.66 -11.10
CA CYS A 111 2.41 20.80 -12.07
C CYS A 111 0.89 20.98 -11.97
N ALA A 112 0.34 21.94 -12.73
CA ALA A 112 -1.05 22.35 -12.65
C ALA A 112 -2.04 21.18 -12.89
N PHE A 113 -1.75 20.30 -13.84
CA PHE A 113 -2.64 19.17 -14.18
C PHE A 113 -2.81 18.16 -13.04
N LEU A 114 -1.72 17.75 -12.39
CA LEU A 114 -1.82 16.85 -11.24
C LEU A 114 -2.35 17.56 -9.99
N ALA A 115 -2.09 18.86 -9.85
CA ALA A 115 -2.67 19.67 -8.79
C ALA A 115 -4.21 19.75 -8.92
N GLU A 116 -4.72 19.95 -10.14
CA GLU A 116 -6.17 19.94 -10.42
C GLU A 116 -6.77 18.55 -10.26
N ALA A 117 -6.08 17.49 -10.72
CA ALA A 117 -6.51 16.11 -10.51
C ALA A 117 -6.55 15.77 -9.02
N ALA A 118 -5.53 16.15 -8.25
CA ALA A 118 -5.48 15.90 -6.82
C ALA A 118 -6.47 16.77 -6.02
N ALA A 119 -6.74 18.01 -6.46
CA ALA A 119 -7.82 18.83 -5.91
C ALA A 119 -9.20 18.24 -6.21
N GLY A 120 -9.39 17.68 -7.40
CA GLY A 120 -10.56 16.86 -7.75
C GLY A 120 -10.71 15.65 -6.83
N PHE A 121 -9.62 14.99 -6.45
CA PHE A 121 -9.61 13.87 -5.49
C PHE A 121 -10.00 14.28 -4.07
N SER A 122 -9.62 15.47 -3.61
CA SER A 122 -9.97 15.94 -2.26
C SER A 122 -11.46 16.23 -2.08
N ASN A 123 -12.16 16.57 -3.17
CA ASN A 123 -13.61 16.82 -3.18
C ASN A 123 -14.44 15.57 -3.51
N MET A 124 -13.81 14.42 -3.75
CA MET A 124 -14.46 13.19 -4.20
C MET A 124 -14.59 12.16 -3.07
N GLU A 125 -15.07 12.58 -1.90
CA GLU A 125 -15.38 11.65 -0.79
C GLU A 125 -16.27 10.49 -1.24
N GLU A 126 -17.26 10.76 -2.09
CA GLU A 126 -18.14 9.72 -2.64
C GLU A 126 -17.43 8.74 -3.58
N ILE A 127 -16.44 9.21 -4.34
CA ILE A 127 -15.65 8.34 -5.24
C ILE A 127 -14.62 7.54 -4.47
N LYS A 128 -14.02 8.11 -3.43
CA LYS A 128 -13.13 7.37 -2.51
C LYS A 128 -13.86 6.18 -1.85
N GLN A 129 -15.17 6.26 -1.69
CA GLN A 129 -16.00 5.16 -1.19
C GLN A 129 -16.32 4.10 -2.27
N SER A 130 -16.03 4.37 -3.53
CA SER A 130 -16.22 3.37 -4.60
C SER A 130 -15.14 2.28 -4.52
N VAL A 131 -15.57 1.03 -4.33
CA VAL A 131 -14.69 -0.15 -4.32
C VAL A 131 -13.89 -0.23 -5.62
N GLY A 132 -14.51 0.04 -6.78
CA GLY A 132 -13.82 0.02 -8.07
C GLY A 132 -12.71 1.07 -8.18
N PHE A 133 -12.95 2.27 -7.67
CA PHE A 133 -11.95 3.32 -7.62
C PHE A 133 -10.79 2.95 -6.67
N GLY A 134 -11.12 2.46 -5.49
CA GLY A 134 -10.10 1.97 -4.54
C GLY A 134 -9.22 0.87 -5.11
N CYS A 135 -9.81 -0.08 -5.86
CA CYS A 135 -9.05 -1.12 -6.57
C CYS A 135 -8.11 -0.53 -7.63
N MET A 136 -8.55 0.46 -8.40
CA MET A 136 -7.70 1.11 -9.41
C MET A 136 -6.53 1.85 -8.77
N LEU A 137 -6.79 2.61 -7.69
CA LEU A 137 -5.72 3.29 -6.94
C LEU A 137 -4.72 2.30 -6.36
N ALA A 138 -5.19 1.20 -5.76
CA ALA A 138 -4.32 0.16 -5.22
C ALA A 138 -3.43 -0.48 -6.29
N LEU A 139 -3.96 -0.75 -7.48
CA LEU A 139 -3.18 -1.29 -8.59
C LEU A 139 -2.10 -0.31 -9.06
N VAL A 140 -2.43 0.97 -9.19
CA VAL A 140 -1.46 2.02 -9.55
C VAL A 140 -0.39 2.16 -8.47
N ALA A 141 -0.81 2.27 -7.21
CA ALA A 141 0.12 2.39 -6.09
C ALA A 141 1.08 1.18 -6.03
N ASN A 142 0.56 -0.03 -6.08
CA ASN A 142 1.38 -1.24 -6.05
C ASN A 142 2.33 -1.36 -7.25
N LYS A 143 1.91 -0.95 -8.43
CA LYS A 143 2.76 -1.06 -9.62
C LYS A 143 3.92 -0.06 -9.61
N TYR A 144 3.68 1.17 -9.16
CA TYR A 144 4.64 2.27 -9.31
C TYR A 144 5.30 2.71 -8.00
N PHE A 145 4.73 2.37 -6.85
CA PHE A 145 5.18 2.88 -5.55
C PHE A 145 5.49 1.81 -4.51
N ASP A 146 5.35 0.53 -4.85
CA ASP A 146 5.67 -0.58 -3.95
C ASP A 146 7.18 -0.80 -3.76
N ASN A 147 7.99 -0.35 -4.72
CA ASN A 147 9.44 -0.41 -4.63
C ASN A 147 10.01 0.90 -4.04
N PRO A 148 10.53 0.89 -2.79
CA PRO A 148 11.07 2.08 -2.15
C PRO A 148 12.34 2.63 -2.82
N PHE A 149 12.97 1.84 -3.69
CA PHE A 149 14.16 2.24 -4.45
C PHE A 149 13.84 2.76 -5.85
N GLN A 150 12.58 2.70 -6.26
CA GLN A 150 12.16 3.26 -7.53
C GLN A 150 12.04 4.78 -7.42
N SER A 151 12.81 5.50 -8.24
CA SER A 151 12.66 6.94 -8.34
C SER A 151 11.44 7.30 -9.19
N PHE A 152 10.60 8.16 -8.67
CA PHE A 152 9.56 8.81 -9.47
C PHE A 152 10.14 10.09 -10.08
N HIS A 153 9.96 10.28 -11.38
CA HIS A 153 10.45 11.48 -12.07
C HIS A 153 9.55 12.67 -11.72
N LYS A 154 9.96 13.47 -10.75
CA LYS A 154 9.22 14.62 -10.24
C LYS A 154 8.94 15.71 -11.29
N GLU A 155 9.72 15.72 -12.36
CA GLU A 155 9.60 16.68 -13.47
C GLU A 155 8.61 16.22 -14.55
N SER A 156 8.06 15.01 -14.42
CA SER A 156 7.10 14.44 -15.35
C SER A 156 5.80 14.12 -14.62
N ASP A 157 4.70 14.71 -15.09
CA ASP A 157 3.36 14.49 -14.53
C ASP A 157 2.94 13.02 -14.53
N LEU A 158 3.52 12.20 -15.41
CA LEU A 158 3.10 10.84 -15.68
C LEU A 158 4.27 9.85 -15.66
N ASN A 159 5.35 10.20 -14.96
CA ASN A 159 6.56 9.40 -14.83
C ASN A 159 7.16 8.95 -16.18
N ILE A 160 6.86 9.66 -17.27
CA ILE A 160 7.24 9.34 -18.65
C ILE A 160 6.82 7.91 -19.07
N ASP A 161 5.88 7.30 -18.36
CA ASP A 161 5.39 5.94 -18.64
C ASP A 161 4.05 6.01 -19.39
N PRO A 162 3.99 5.58 -20.66
CA PRO A 162 2.75 5.58 -21.45
C PRO A 162 1.65 4.70 -20.82
N PHE A 163 2.03 3.62 -20.13
CA PHE A 163 1.07 2.76 -19.45
C PHE A 163 0.46 3.49 -18.25
N PHE A 164 1.26 4.21 -17.48
CA PHE A 164 0.76 5.01 -16.36
C PHE A 164 -0.23 6.08 -16.85
N THR A 165 0.12 6.77 -17.95
CA THR A 165 -0.75 7.75 -18.62
C THR A 165 -2.07 7.13 -19.07
N GLY A 166 -2.01 5.99 -19.75
CA GLY A 166 -3.17 5.32 -20.30
C GLY A 166 -4.05 4.71 -19.21
N TYR A 167 -3.46 4.11 -18.19
CA TYR A 167 -4.20 3.42 -17.14
C TYR A 167 -4.79 4.38 -16.10
N TYR A 168 -3.99 5.29 -15.55
CA TYR A 168 -4.41 6.13 -14.44
C TYR A 168 -5.33 7.29 -14.91
N PRO A 169 -4.88 8.31 -15.66
CA PRO A 169 -5.77 9.40 -16.03
C PRO A 169 -6.78 9.01 -17.11
N LEU A 170 -6.37 8.40 -18.21
CA LEU A 170 -7.27 8.08 -19.31
C LEU A 170 -8.21 6.93 -18.97
N GLY A 171 -7.72 5.85 -18.38
CA GLY A 171 -8.52 4.68 -18.03
C GLY A 171 -9.63 5.02 -17.04
N MET A 172 -9.34 5.83 -16.03
CA MET A 172 -10.34 6.28 -15.06
C MET A 172 -11.39 7.19 -15.71
N HIS A 173 -10.97 8.11 -16.58
CA HIS A 173 -11.87 8.98 -17.32
C HIS A 173 -12.80 8.19 -18.25
N LEU A 174 -12.25 7.27 -19.03
CA LEU A 174 -13.03 6.40 -19.91
C LEU A 174 -14.01 5.52 -19.13
N LEU A 175 -13.57 4.93 -18.01
CA LEU A 175 -14.46 4.14 -17.16
C LEU A 175 -15.62 5.00 -16.61
N GLY A 176 -15.35 6.22 -16.20
CA GLY A 176 -16.35 7.19 -15.76
C GLY A 176 -17.38 7.49 -16.85
N ILE A 177 -16.92 7.79 -18.07
CA ILE A 177 -17.79 8.05 -19.22
C ILE A 177 -18.66 6.82 -19.53
N VAL A 178 -18.07 5.64 -19.63
CA VAL A 178 -18.82 4.41 -19.94
C VAL A 178 -19.90 4.14 -18.90
N ARG A 179 -19.56 4.25 -17.61
CA ARG A 179 -20.54 4.06 -16.53
C ARG A 179 -21.66 5.10 -16.58
N TRP A 180 -21.32 6.35 -16.85
CA TRP A 180 -22.32 7.41 -16.99
C TRP A 180 -23.26 7.16 -18.18
N VAL A 181 -22.71 6.81 -19.35
CA VAL A 181 -23.49 6.47 -20.55
C VAL A 181 -24.46 5.32 -20.27
N LEU A 182 -23.96 4.24 -19.65
CA LEU A 182 -24.79 3.10 -19.28
C LEU A 182 -25.90 3.47 -18.31
N ALA A 183 -25.59 4.25 -17.28
CA ALA A 183 -26.60 4.73 -16.32
C ALA A 183 -27.68 5.57 -17.00
N GLN A 184 -27.29 6.50 -17.90
CA GLN A 184 -28.24 7.31 -18.68
C GLN A 184 -29.10 6.44 -19.61
N SER A 185 -28.50 5.43 -20.24
CA SER A 185 -29.23 4.51 -21.12
C SER A 185 -30.30 3.73 -20.36
N VAL A 186 -29.95 3.19 -19.20
CA VAL A 186 -30.91 2.47 -18.35
C VAL A 186 -32.02 3.40 -17.90
N GLN A 187 -31.70 4.60 -17.43
CA GLN A 187 -32.67 5.58 -16.95
C GLN A 187 -33.66 6.01 -18.04
N LYS A 188 -33.19 6.15 -19.29
CA LYS A 188 -33.99 6.60 -20.44
C LYS A 188 -34.61 5.46 -21.24
N GLY A 189 -34.35 4.20 -20.87
CA GLY A 189 -34.85 3.03 -21.61
C GLY A 189 -34.28 2.94 -23.04
N THR A 190 -33.07 3.48 -23.28
CA THR A 190 -32.44 3.49 -24.60
C THR A 190 -31.96 2.08 -24.95
N LYS A 191 -32.31 1.59 -26.14
CA LYS A 191 -31.88 0.25 -26.59
C LYS A 191 -30.52 0.26 -27.30
N ASP A 192 -30.22 1.34 -28.03
CA ASP A 192 -29.03 1.46 -28.87
C ASP A 192 -28.24 2.72 -28.51
N ILE A 193 -26.93 2.60 -28.49
CA ILE A 193 -26.00 3.70 -28.22
C ILE A 193 -25.06 3.82 -29.42
N TYR A 194 -24.99 5.01 -30.00
CA TYR A 194 -24.13 5.28 -31.16
C TYR A 194 -23.01 6.24 -30.74
N PHE A 195 -21.78 5.87 -31.06
CA PHE A 195 -20.61 6.72 -30.90
C PHE A 195 -20.25 7.32 -32.25
N LEU A 196 -20.14 8.64 -32.29
CA LEU A 196 -19.67 9.33 -33.49
C LEU A 196 -18.15 9.27 -33.51
N ALA A 197 -17.59 8.56 -34.51
CA ALA A 197 -16.16 8.60 -34.78
C ALA A 197 -15.85 9.80 -35.70
N ARG A 198 -14.79 10.53 -35.39
CA ARG A 198 -14.21 11.58 -36.24
C ARG A 198 -12.87 11.09 -36.79
#